data_18b69ab3ce12421042479933b84a2795
#
_entry.id   18b69ab3ce12421042479933b84a2795
#
_cell.length_a   1.000
_cell.length_b   1.000
_cell.length_c   1.000
_cell.angle_alpha   90.00
_cell.angle_beta   90.00
_cell.angle_gamma   90.00
#
_symmetry.space_group_name_H-M   'P 1'
#
loop_
_entity.id
_entity.type
_entity.pdbx_description
1 polymer ?
#
loop_
_entity_poly.entity_id
_entity_poly.type
_entity_poly.pdbx_seq_one_letter_code
_entity_poly.pdbx_strand_id
1 'polypeptide(L)'
;TSDKYGAPTRAAARGIKSRMLLYAASPLFNGNSEYYSDFKNKDGEQLISLQYDKEKWKKALDAAEDAINEAHAAGHDLYTHLQAPVGISDAEKGYFNHRWSLVTMPSAGNTDIIWAYTGSRMNIQQMIAPRGLSQGSTTVPYGGLAPSMQMVETYLTKNGLPIDKDPSFQYDRRFGITILRREKRP
;
A
#
# COMPACT_ATOMS: atom_id res chain seq x y z
N THR A 1 18.52 9.00 -17.14
CA THR A 1 19.94 9.14 -16.74
C THR A 1 20.02 8.96 -15.22
N SER A 2 20.99 8.16 -14.76
CA SER A 2 21.18 7.79 -13.34
C SER A 2 21.25 8.98 -12.38
N ASP A 3 21.66 10.12 -12.86
CA ASP A 3 21.92 11.33 -12.06
C ASP A 3 20.66 12.07 -11.57
N LYS A 4 19.48 11.63 -12.00
CA LYS A 4 18.17 12.24 -11.63
C LYS A 4 17.21 11.26 -10.96
N TYR A 5 17.71 10.18 -10.43
CA TYR A 5 16.89 9.27 -9.64
C TYR A 5 16.26 10.00 -8.45
N GLY A 6 14.97 9.78 -8.23
CA GLY A 6 14.20 10.46 -7.20
C GLY A 6 13.62 11.82 -7.62
N ALA A 7 13.98 12.36 -8.81
CA ALA A 7 13.32 13.54 -9.33
C ALA A 7 11.86 13.25 -9.72
N PRO A 8 10.91 14.17 -9.51
CA PRO A 8 9.53 13.98 -9.92
C PRO A 8 9.42 13.93 -11.45
N THR A 9 8.73 12.90 -11.95
CA THR A 9 8.44 12.69 -13.36
C THR A 9 6.99 13.05 -13.68
N ARG A 10 6.62 13.09 -14.97
CA ARG A 10 5.22 13.26 -15.38
C ARG A 10 4.36 12.11 -14.85
N ALA A 11 4.83 10.86 -14.92
CA ALA A 11 4.14 9.70 -14.39
C ALA A 11 3.94 9.83 -12.86
N ALA A 12 4.96 10.28 -12.12
CA ALA A 12 4.85 10.55 -10.69
C ALA A 12 3.79 11.62 -10.38
N ALA A 13 3.80 12.72 -11.12
CA ALA A 13 2.82 13.80 -10.94
C ALA A 13 1.37 13.33 -11.20
N ARG A 14 1.16 12.51 -12.24
CA ARG A 14 -0.15 11.91 -12.53
C ARG A 14 -0.58 10.90 -11.48
N GLY A 15 0.33 10.09 -10.99
CA GLY A 15 0.06 9.17 -9.88
C GLY A 15 -0.37 9.91 -8.60
N ILE A 16 0.30 11.00 -8.25
CA ILE A 16 -0.09 11.86 -7.12
C ILE A 16 -1.47 12.47 -7.35
N LYS A 17 -1.74 13.02 -8.55
CA LYS A 17 -3.05 13.58 -8.91
C LYS A 17 -4.17 12.56 -8.76
N SER A 18 -3.98 11.35 -9.29
CA SER A 18 -4.94 10.25 -9.15
C SER A 18 -5.25 9.96 -7.67
N ARG A 19 -4.21 9.84 -6.84
CA ARG A 19 -4.37 9.61 -5.40
C ARG A 19 -5.10 10.73 -4.69
N MET A 20 -4.80 11.98 -5.00
CA MET A 20 -5.49 13.15 -4.43
C MET A 20 -6.98 13.16 -4.78
N LEU A 21 -7.32 12.88 -6.05
CA LEU A 21 -8.72 12.84 -6.49
C LEU A 21 -9.49 11.67 -5.89
N LEU A 22 -8.84 10.51 -5.72
CA LEU A 22 -9.41 9.38 -5.01
C LEU A 22 -9.74 9.73 -3.56
N TYR A 23 -8.85 10.41 -2.85
CA TYR A 23 -9.11 10.87 -1.49
C TYR A 23 -10.25 11.90 -1.45
N ALA A 24 -10.27 12.84 -2.39
CA ALA A 24 -11.35 13.83 -2.49
C ALA A 24 -12.73 13.21 -2.79
N ALA A 25 -12.76 12.04 -3.44
CA ALA A 25 -13.97 11.28 -3.71
C ALA A 25 -14.40 10.39 -2.54
N SER A 26 -13.49 10.09 -1.61
CA SER A 26 -13.75 9.17 -0.48
C SER A 26 -14.85 9.69 0.44
N PRO A 27 -15.56 8.80 1.15
CA PRO A 27 -16.62 9.19 2.10
C PRO A 27 -16.17 10.19 3.17
N LEU A 28 -14.87 10.22 3.48
CA LEU A 28 -14.33 11.19 4.45
C LEU A 28 -14.44 12.62 3.94
N PHE A 29 -14.17 12.88 2.63
CA PHE A 29 -14.10 14.22 2.06
C PHE A 29 -15.26 14.57 1.11
N ASN A 30 -16.15 13.63 0.86
CA ASN A 30 -17.23 13.79 -0.12
C ASN A 30 -18.60 13.73 0.56
N GLY A 31 -19.06 14.86 1.05
CA GLY A 31 -20.37 15.00 1.67
C GLY A 31 -20.41 14.63 3.15
N ASN A 32 -19.29 14.65 3.85
CA ASN A 32 -19.22 14.32 5.27
C ASN A 32 -19.53 15.52 6.16
N SER A 33 -20.80 15.71 6.49
CA SER A 33 -21.24 16.78 7.38
C SER A 33 -20.90 16.54 8.85
N GLU A 34 -20.69 15.30 9.26
CA GLU A 34 -20.32 14.96 10.64
C GLU A 34 -18.98 15.59 11.05
N TYR A 35 -17.99 15.53 10.13
CA TYR A 35 -16.64 16.03 10.41
C TYR A 35 -16.41 17.47 9.96
N TYR A 36 -17.18 17.97 9.00
CA TYR A 36 -16.85 19.24 8.33
C TYR A 36 -17.91 20.32 8.43
N SER A 37 -19.00 20.14 9.18
CA SER A 37 -20.04 21.16 9.35
C SER A 37 -19.50 22.52 9.85
N ASP A 38 -18.51 22.48 10.72
CA ASP A 38 -17.90 23.67 11.31
C ASP A 38 -16.56 24.07 10.65
N PHE A 39 -16.17 23.37 9.58
CA PHE A 39 -14.92 23.64 8.88
C PHE A 39 -15.07 24.79 7.90
N LYS A 40 -15.03 26.01 8.44
CA LYS A 40 -15.25 27.26 7.74
C LYS A 40 -14.06 28.20 7.80
N ASN A 41 -13.93 29.04 6.79
CA ASN A 41 -12.98 30.15 6.80
C ASN A 41 -13.42 31.24 7.79
N LYS A 42 -12.56 32.25 8.04
CA LYS A 42 -12.84 33.36 8.96
C LYS A 42 -14.04 34.22 8.54
N ASP A 43 -14.36 34.26 7.25
CA ASP A 43 -15.51 34.94 6.65
C ASP A 43 -16.78 34.08 6.65
N GLY A 44 -16.72 32.85 7.17
CA GLY A 44 -17.83 31.91 7.26
C GLY A 44 -18.03 31.02 6.04
N GLU A 45 -17.18 31.12 5.01
CA GLU A 45 -17.23 30.25 3.83
C GLU A 45 -16.91 28.80 4.19
N GLN A 46 -17.71 27.87 3.70
CA GLN A 46 -17.51 26.43 3.89
C GLN A 46 -16.34 25.94 3.04
N LEU A 47 -15.27 25.42 3.66
CA LEU A 47 -14.05 25.01 2.96
C LEU A 47 -14.17 23.62 2.28
N ILE A 48 -15.02 22.74 2.78
CA ILE A 48 -15.31 21.44 2.19
C ILE A 48 -16.81 21.30 2.01
N SER A 49 -17.25 20.93 0.80
CA SER A 49 -18.66 20.72 0.51
C SER A 49 -19.27 19.63 1.41
N LEU A 50 -20.40 19.96 2.03
CA LEU A 50 -21.17 19.02 2.84
C LEU A 50 -22.11 18.14 1.99
N GLN A 51 -22.18 18.38 0.69
CA GLN A 51 -23.00 17.60 -0.24
C GLN A 51 -22.14 16.57 -0.96
N TYR A 52 -22.70 15.35 -1.04
CA TYR A 52 -22.09 14.27 -1.83
C TYR A 52 -22.12 14.59 -3.32
N ASP A 53 -20.97 14.43 -3.98
CA ASP A 53 -20.80 14.62 -5.43
C ASP A 53 -20.28 13.33 -6.06
N LYS A 54 -21.14 12.66 -6.83
CA LYS A 54 -20.80 11.43 -7.57
C LYS A 54 -19.70 11.66 -8.63
N GLU A 55 -19.64 12.87 -9.20
CA GLU A 55 -18.68 13.19 -10.26
C GLU A 55 -17.22 13.19 -9.76
N LYS A 56 -17.00 13.30 -8.46
CA LYS A 56 -15.67 13.13 -7.87
C LYS A 56 -15.09 11.73 -8.12
N TRP A 57 -15.93 10.70 -8.07
CA TRP A 57 -15.51 9.32 -8.39
C TRP A 57 -15.13 9.16 -9.86
N LYS A 58 -15.91 9.78 -10.75
CA LYS A 58 -15.57 9.77 -12.17
C LYS A 58 -14.24 10.48 -12.43
N LYS A 59 -14.01 11.66 -11.83
CA LYS A 59 -12.74 12.38 -11.94
C LYS A 59 -11.57 11.55 -11.39
N ALA A 60 -11.77 10.80 -10.32
CA ALA A 60 -10.75 9.93 -9.76
C ALA A 60 -10.43 8.76 -10.70
N LEU A 61 -11.44 8.14 -11.32
CA LEU A 61 -11.27 7.10 -12.32
C LEU A 61 -10.51 7.60 -13.54
N ASP A 62 -10.96 8.69 -14.14
CA ASP A 62 -10.33 9.29 -15.34
C ASP A 62 -8.85 9.63 -15.05
N ALA A 63 -8.55 10.12 -13.84
CA ALA A 63 -7.18 10.44 -13.45
C ALA A 63 -6.33 9.18 -13.18
N ALA A 64 -6.93 8.09 -12.75
CA ALA A 64 -6.22 6.81 -12.57
C ALA A 64 -5.85 6.19 -13.91
N GLU A 65 -6.79 6.18 -14.86
CA GLU A 65 -6.55 5.70 -16.23
C GLU A 65 -5.45 6.54 -16.93
N ASP A 66 -5.52 7.87 -16.78
CA ASP A 66 -4.52 8.80 -17.31
C ASP A 66 -3.12 8.55 -16.69
N ALA A 67 -3.05 8.25 -15.39
CA ALA A 67 -1.80 7.91 -14.71
C ALA A 67 -1.22 6.58 -15.20
N ILE A 68 -2.04 5.56 -15.41
CA ILE A 68 -1.63 4.26 -15.95
C ILE A 68 -1.07 4.43 -17.38
N ASN A 69 -1.81 5.13 -18.24
CA ASN A 69 -1.39 5.37 -19.63
C ASN A 69 -0.06 6.14 -19.70
N GLU A 70 0.11 7.16 -18.87
CA GLU A 70 1.38 7.90 -18.80
C GLU A 70 2.53 7.02 -18.27
N ALA A 71 2.26 6.18 -17.28
CA ALA A 71 3.25 5.25 -16.73
C ALA A 71 3.71 4.24 -17.78
N HIS A 72 2.78 3.60 -18.50
CA HIS A 72 3.11 2.69 -19.60
C HIS A 72 3.89 3.40 -20.71
N ALA A 73 3.49 4.60 -21.13
CA ALA A 73 4.19 5.40 -22.12
C ALA A 73 5.61 5.77 -21.68
N ALA A 74 5.86 5.86 -20.38
CA ALA A 74 7.18 6.11 -19.80
C ALA A 74 8.02 4.83 -19.59
N GLY A 75 7.50 3.64 -19.94
CA GLY A 75 8.17 2.36 -19.79
C GLY A 75 8.00 1.70 -18.42
N HIS A 76 7.07 2.20 -17.60
CA HIS A 76 6.69 1.52 -16.36
C HIS A 76 5.67 0.43 -16.65
N ASP A 77 5.78 -0.67 -15.93
CA ASP A 77 4.86 -1.81 -16.00
C ASP A 77 5.04 -2.67 -14.74
N LEU A 78 4.12 -3.61 -14.49
CA LEU A 78 4.27 -4.55 -13.40
C LEU A 78 5.56 -5.35 -13.55
N TYR A 79 6.27 -5.52 -12.44
CA TYR A 79 7.51 -6.25 -12.43
C TYR A 79 7.28 -7.75 -12.54
N THR A 80 7.67 -8.34 -13.66
CA THR A 80 7.46 -9.76 -13.99
C THR A 80 8.73 -10.52 -14.31
N HIS A 81 9.91 -9.89 -14.09
CA HIS A 81 11.21 -10.39 -14.57
C HIS A 81 11.93 -11.31 -13.58
N LEU A 82 11.35 -11.62 -12.44
CA LEU A 82 12.00 -12.54 -11.51
C LEU A 82 12.05 -13.95 -12.09
N GLN A 83 13.23 -14.52 -12.12
CA GLN A 83 13.39 -15.94 -12.33
C GLN A 83 12.91 -16.66 -11.05
N ALA A 84 11.66 -17.07 -11.07
CA ALA A 84 11.08 -17.82 -9.98
C ALA A 84 11.70 -19.22 -9.87
N PRO A 85 11.79 -19.81 -8.68
CA PRO A 85 12.23 -21.20 -8.52
C PRO A 85 11.44 -22.15 -9.41
N VAL A 86 12.10 -23.18 -9.89
CA VAL A 86 11.46 -24.22 -10.72
C VAL A 86 10.41 -24.97 -9.89
N GLY A 87 9.25 -25.24 -10.47
CA GLY A 87 8.20 -26.05 -9.86
C GLY A 87 7.17 -25.32 -9.00
N ILE A 88 7.22 -23.98 -8.94
CA ILE A 88 6.19 -23.21 -8.25
C ILE A 88 5.02 -22.83 -9.19
N SER A 89 3.83 -22.68 -8.63
CA SER A 89 2.63 -22.25 -9.36
C SER A 89 2.71 -20.80 -9.86
N ASP A 90 1.86 -20.43 -10.83
CA ASP A 90 1.81 -19.05 -11.34
C ASP A 90 1.38 -18.04 -10.27
N ALA A 91 0.53 -18.44 -9.33
CA ALA A 91 0.16 -17.61 -8.17
C ALA A 91 1.38 -17.33 -7.28
N GLU A 92 2.21 -18.35 -7.02
CA GLU A 92 3.45 -18.18 -6.26
C GLU A 92 4.46 -17.32 -7.01
N LYS A 93 4.56 -17.44 -8.34
CA LYS A 93 5.39 -16.53 -9.16
C LYS A 93 4.94 -15.07 -9.01
N GLY A 94 3.63 -14.82 -9.03
CA GLY A 94 3.08 -13.48 -8.79
C GLY A 94 3.48 -12.93 -7.43
N TYR A 95 3.39 -13.73 -6.38
CA TYR A 95 3.83 -13.36 -5.04
C TYR A 95 5.33 -13.06 -4.97
N PHE A 96 6.17 -13.87 -5.60
CA PHE A 96 7.61 -13.63 -5.66
C PHE A 96 7.96 -12.35 -6.42
N ASN A 97 7.33 -12.09 -7.57
CA ASN A 97 7.51 -10.86 -8.35
C ASN A 97 7.14 -9.62 -7.52
N HIS A 98 5.97 -9.63 -6.88
CA HIS A 98 5.52 -8.55 -6.03
C HIS A 98 6.48 -8.28 -4.87
N ARG A 99 6.88 -9.33 -4.15
CA ARG A 99 7.84 -9.21 -3.05
C ARG A 99 9.18 -8.65 -3.52
N TRP A 100 9.65 -9.07 -4.68
CA TRP A 100 10.93 -8.64 -5.24
C TRP A 100 10.87 -7.18 -5.68
N SER A 101 9.78 -6.75 -6.31
CA SER A 101 9.60 -5.36 -6.75
C SER A 101 9.68 -4.37 -5.60
N LEU A 102 9.21 -4.75 -4.41
CA LEU A 102 9.26 -3.89 -3.21
C LEU A 102 10.69 -3.64 -2.68
N VAL A 103 11.63 -4.53 -2.97
CA VAL A 103 13.02 -4.46 -2.43
C VAL A 103 14.06 -4.17 -3.50
N THR A 104 13.70 -4.27 -4.78
CA THR A 104 14.60 -4.06 -5.89
C THR A 104 14.67 -2.58 -6.27
N MET A 105 15.89 -2.06 -6.39
CA MET A 105 16.08 -0.65 -6.79
C MET A 105 15.71 -0.44 -8.26
N PRO A 106 15.21 0.77 -8.63
CA PRO A 106 14.89 1.11 -10.02
C PRO A 106 16.06 0.90 -10.99
N SER A 107 17.27 1.15 -10.55
CA SER A 107 18.50 0.93 -11.32
C SER A 107 18.74 -0.53 -11.72
N ALA A 108 18.09 -1.47 -11.06
CA ALA A 108 18.14 -2.90 -11.39
C ALA A 108 17.06 -3.33 -12.40
N GLY A 109 16.43 -2.40 -13.10
CA GLY A 109 15.40 -2.70 -14.11
C GLY A 109 14.00 -2.91 -13.51
N ASN A 110 13.75 -2.40 -12.33
CA ASN A 110 12.41 -2.47 -11.70
C ASN A 110 11.46 -1.46 -12.36
N THR A 111 10.60 -1.95 -13.24
CA THR A 111 9.60 -1.16 -13.98
C THR A 111 8.37 -0.78 -13.14
N ASP A 112 8.16 -1.44 -12.00
CA ASP A 112 7.01 -1.23 -11.10
C ASP A 112 7.10 0.10 -10.32
N ILE A 113 8.31 0.63 -10.17
CA ILE A 113 8.58 1.83 -9.38
C ILE A 113 8.50 3.08 -10.25
N ILE A 114 7.43 3.85 -10.09
CA ILE A 114 7.23 5.14 -10.78
C ILE A 114 8.02 6.27 -10.11
N TRP A 115 8.07 6.27 -8.78
CA TRP A 115 8.80 7.27 -8.00
C TRP A 115 9.20 6.69 -6.64
N ALA A 116 10.48 6.73 -6.34
CA ALA A 116 11.02 6.18 -5.11
C ALA A 116 11.82 7.21 -4.31
N TYR A 117 11.80 7.06 -3.01
CA TYR A 117 12.75 7.72 -2.14
C TYR A 117 14.10 7.00 -2.21
N THR A 118 15.13 7.70 -2.62
CA THR A 118 16.47 7.14 -2.85
C THR A 118 17.41 7.25 -1.64
N GLY A 119 16.97 7.87 -0.56
CA GLY A 119 17.73 7.97 0.68
C GLY A 119 17.68 6.69 1.52
N SER A 120 18.74 6.47 2.33
CA SER A 120 18.77 5.35 3.26
C SER A 120 17.72 5.52 4.37
N ARG A 121 16.92 4.47 4.60
CA ARG A 121 15.92 4.37 5.66
C ARG A 121 16.18 3.15 6.54
N MET A 122 17.43 2.89 6.90
CA MET A 122 17.80 1.73 7.71
C MET A 122 16.98 1.60 9.01
N ASN A 123 16.59 2.72 9.60
CA ASN A 123 15.79 2.73 10.83
C ASN A 123 14.39 2.14 10.66
N ILE A 124 13.78 2.18 9.46
CA ILE A 124 12.45 1.61 9.24
C ILE A 124 12.48 0.08 9.43
N GLN A 125 13.49 -0.60 8.93
CA GLN A 125 13.62 -2.05 9.10
C GLN A 125 13.72 -2.42 10.59
N GLN A 126 14.44 -1.63 11.37
CA GLN A 126 14.53 -1.81 12.83
C GLN A 126 13.20 -1.55 13.54
N MET A 127 12.42 -0.58 13.06
CA MET A 127 11.12 -0.22 13.64
C MET A 127 10.05 -1.27 13.41
N ILE A 128 10.05 -1.94 12.25
CA ILE A 128 9.07 -2.98 11.90
C ILE A 128 9.49 -4.38 12.33
N ALA A 129 10.77 -4.64 12.52
CA ALA A 129 11.23 -5.95 12.95
C ALA A 129 10.79 -6.24 14.40
N PRO A 130 10.23 -7.42 14.69
CA PRO A 130 9.82 -7.79 16.04
C PRO A 130 11.01 -7.75 17.02
N ARG A 131 10.76 -7.24 18.23
CA ARG A 131 11.74 -7.26 19.32
C ARG A 131 12.23 -8.69 19.57
N GLY A 132 13.53 -8.88 19.77
CA GLY A 132 14.11 -10.17 20.08
C GLY A 132 14.57 -11.01 18.87
N LEU A 133 14.41 -10.50 17.63
CA LEU A 133 15.01 -11.18 16.45
C LEU A 133 16.51 -10.98 16.34
N SER A 134 17.11 -10.09 17.11
CA SER A 134 18.54 -9.85 17.07
C SER A 134 19.22 -10.59 18.22
N GLN A 135 20.12 -11.49 17.90
CA GLN A 135 21.05 -12.09 18.86
C GLN A 135 22.43 -11.43 18.68
N GLY A 136 22.87 -10.72 19.70
CA GLY A 136 24.26 -10.26 19.80
C GLY A 136 24.65 -9.02 18.95
N SER A 137 23.71 -8.29 18.38
CA SER A 137 23.98 -7.04 17.65
C SER A 137 23.66 -5.81 18.50
N THR A 138 24.47 -4.75 18.35
CA THR A 138 24.17 -3.42 18.91
C THR A 138 22.95 -2.77 18.26
N THR A 139 22.48 -3.29 17.14
CA THR A 139 21.34 -2.80 16.37
C THR A 139 20.11 -3.65 16.70
N VAL A 140 19.42 -3.29 17.75
CA VAL A 140 18.24 -4.03 18.24
C VAL A 140 16.99 -3.58 17.45
N PRO A 141 16.16 -4.52 16.95
CA PRO A 141 14.84 -4.20 16.43
C PRO A 141 13.97 -3.53 17.49
N TYR A 142 13.33 -2.43 17.13
CA TYR A 142 12.53 -1.65 18.09
C TYR A 142 11.12 -2.20 18.27
N GLY A 143 10.57 -2.84 17.24
CA GLY A 143 9.19 -3.37 17.26
C GLY A 143 8.14 -2.28 17.47
N GLY A 144 8.43 -1.06 17.01
CA GLY A 144 7.58 0.12 17.26
C GLY A 144 6.52 0.39 16.20
N LEU A 145 6.65 -0.22 15.01
CA LEU A 145 5.67 -0.12 13.93
C LEU A 145 5.05 -1.49 13.67
N ALA A 146 3.74 -1.54 13.76
CA ALA A 146 2.97 -2.72 13.42
C ALA A 146 1.65 -2.30 12.74
N PRO A 147 1.08 -3.12 11.86
CA PRO A 147 -0.26 -2.87 11.35
C PRO A 147 -1.28 -2.95 12.48
N SER A 148 -2.35 -2.17 12.39
CA SER A 148 -3.48 -2.33 13.29
C SER A 148 -4.15 -3.70 13.07
N MET A 149 -4.82 -4.23 14.11
CA MET A 149 -5.59 -5.48 13.97
C MET A 149 -6.68 -5.34 12.89
N GLN A 150 -7.30 -4.18 12.79
CA GLN A 150 -8.26 -3.90 11.73
C GLN A 150 -7.64 -4.08 10.34
N MET A 151 -6.41 -3.60 10.12
CA MET A 151 -5.71 -3.78 8.85
C MET A 151 -5.39 -5.25 8.60
N VAL A 152 -4.98 -6.01 9.62
CA VAL A 152 -4.72 -7.46 9.50
C VAL A 152 -6.01 -8.20 9.12
N GLU A 153 -7.14 -7.81 9.70
CA GLU A 153 -8.45 -8.40 9.46
C GLU A 153 -9.02 -8.12 8.07
N THR A 154 -8.46 -7.16 7.31
CA THR A 154 -8.86 -6.92 5.91
C THR A 154 -8.25 -7.89 4.92
N TYR A 155 -7.21 -8.62 5.30
CA TYR A 155 -6.62 -9.63 4.43
C TYR A 155 -7.53 -10.86 4.33
N LEU A 156 -7.62 -11.39 3.11
CA LEU A 156 -8.38 -12.60 2.86
C LEU A 156 -7.57 -13.84 3.26
N THR A 157 -8.29 -14.91 3.62
CA THR A 157 -7.69 -16.23 3.85
C THR A 157 -7.17 -16.83 2.54
N LYS A 158 -6.45 -17.94 2.61
CA LYS A 158 -6.02 -18.71 1.43
C LYS A 158 -7.16 -19.14 0.50
N ASN A 159 -8.39 -19.18 1.02
CA ASN A 159 -9.59 -19.51 0.25
C ASN A 159 -10.23 -18.28 -0.41
N GLY A 160 -9.61 -17.10 -0.30
CA GLY A 160 -10.15 -15.84 -0.83
C GLY A 160 -11.34 -15.28 -0.06
N LEU A 161 -11.57 -15.73 1.15
CA LEU A 161 -12.68 -15.31 2.00
C LEU A 161 -12.21 -14.35 3.10
N PRO A 162 -13.06 -13.42 3.57
CA PRO A 162 -12.81 -12.68 4.80
C PRO A 162 -12.60 -13.66 5.98
N ILE A 163 -11.74 -13.29 6.92
CA ILE A 163 -11.34 -14.16 8.04
C ILE A 163 -12.52 -14.58 8.95
N ASP A 164 -13.57 -13.75 9.01
CA ASP A 164 -14.81 -14.04 9.76
C ASP A 164 -15.83 -14.89 8.97
N LYS A 165 -15.57 -15.12 7.68
CA LYS A 165 -16.45 -15.89 6.77
C LYS A 165 -15.85 -17.23 6.34
N ASP A 166 -14.59 -17.50 6.65
CA ASP A 166 -13.95 -18.75 6.30
C ASP A 166 -14.08 -19.79 7.42
N PRO A 167 -14.90 -20.84 7.24
CA PRO A 167 -15.12 -21.84 8.27
C PRO A 167 -13.87 -22.70 8.56
N SER A 168 -12.90 -22.70 7.65
CA SER A 168 -11.62 -23.42 7.84
C SER A 168 -10.60 -22.62 8.63
N PHE A 169 -10.84 -21.31 8.83
CA PHE A 169 -9.95 -20.39 9.52
C PHE A 169 -10.49 -20.07 10.91
N GLN A 170 -9.82 -20.60 11.94
CA GLN A 170 -10.19 -20.30 13.32
C GLN A 170 -9.50 -19.02 13.79
N TYR A 171 -10.27 -17.95 13.86
CA TYR A 171 -9.82 -16.64 14.32
C TYR A 171 -10.51 -16.25 15.63
N ASP A 172 -9.73 -15.97 16.66
CA ASP A 172 -10.24 -15.38 17.90
C ASP A 172 -9.44 -14.13 18.25
N ARG A 173 -10.07 -12.97 18.10
CA ARG A 173 -9.49 -11.64 18.34
C ARG A 173 -8.92 -11.47 19.75
N ARG A 174 -9.45 -12.21 20.73
CA ARG A 174 -9.01 -12.14 22.14
C ARG A 174 -7.59 -12.65 22.34
N PHE A 175 -7.13 -13.52 21.47
CA PHE A 175 -5.82 -14.15 21.59
C PHE A 175 -4.79 -13.57 20.61
N GLY A 176 -5.17 -12.61 19.76
CA GLY A 176 -4.28 -11.93 18.82
C GLY A 176 -3.49 -12.88 17.92
N ILE A 177 -2.26 -12.49 17.60
CA ILE A 177 -1.36 -13.21 16.68
C ILE A 177 -1.04 -14.65 17.14
N THR A 178 -1.26 -14.98 18.40
CA THR A 178 -0.94 -16.33 18.93
C THR A 178 -1.80 -17.42 18.27
N ILE A 179 -3.01 -17.09 17.83
CA ILE A 179 -3.88 -18.05 17.12
C ILE A 179 -3.51 -18.17 15.64
N LEU A 180 -3.07 -17.10 15.00
CA LEU A 180 -2.60 -17.14 13.62
C LEU A 180 -1.41 -18.11 13.43
N ARG A 181 -0.68 -18.44 14.50
CA ARG A 181 0.39 -19.44 14.51
C ARG A 181 -0.10 -20.89 14.67
N ARG A 182 -1.39 -21.11 14.95
CA ARG A 182 -1.96 -22.46 15.18
C ARG A 182 -2.58 -23.09 13.93
N GLU A 183 -2.44 -22.52 12.74
CA GLU A 183 -2.58 -23.35 11.56
C GLU A 183 -1.57 -24.50 11.71
N LYS A 184 -2.09 -25.71 11.84
CA LYS A 184 -1.31 -26.92 11.99
C LYS A 184 -0.21 -26.93 10.94
N ARG A 185 1.05 -26.85 11.37
CA ARG A 185 2.14 -27.34 10.51
C ARG A 185 1.82 -28.79 10.20
N PRO A 186 1.92 -29.19 8.96
CA PRO A 186 1.80 -30.60 8.60
C PRO A 186 2.87 -31.41 9.33
#